data_29380cc107b0571bacfb856a52b92c5c
#
_entry.id   29380cc107b0571bacfb856a52b92c5c
#
_cell.length_a   1.000
_cell.length_b   1.000
_cell.length_c   1.000
_cell.angle_alpha   90.00
_cell.angle_beta   90.00
_cell.angle_gamma   90.00
#
_symmetry.space_group_name_H-M   'P 1'
#
loop_
_entity.id
_entity.type
_entity.pdbx_description
1 polymer ?
#
loop_
_entity_poly.entity_id
_entity_poly.type
_entity_poly.pdbx_seq_one_letter_code
_entity_poly.pdbx_strand_id
1 'polypeptide(L)'
;MDFRVLATRGVGGYRQYRIPAMAVTPSGKIIAIYDARVDLDDLPGPIDLVIRTSDDNGDTWSPQEVFLSGEGIKGFGDASILIDPSVGDKGRILVFCQTSQLASFFESSLGTSFEDPTIVHVSLSISDDEGRTWQHRIITDQIKDSATHGIFASSGMGGRIPSGPHQGRLIHSLVLRRGDELLGALAISDDHGETWQLGAEIPKGNESAVACLEDGKVLFHSRSTPYRLSGISRDGGTTIESVGPHHELPDPSDNGSLCLLRSGSVVCTHNHDHDLRRRTVAKRSWDGGMTWPEGLVIEEDSSAYSTSCELADGKIGVLFERWAYTEMVFCRFKPEEFRPIKEVLKPELNKNGIGFAVVFRYVRPGRNQERLKSLESSVKRHIPEVDMSVFRASERKEIGPLGGSASGDPIFTKKEFDEILGEVSPGLHIGDELRFSGRLINQSEYELKNIEISQFAAEKPMKQDRLAPGEKLTFMDLRYIVTQADVDRGEIHARFTWRADSDNSGEINYVISTDTGLRVN
;
A
#
# COMPACT_ATOMS: atom_id res chain seq x y z
N MET A 1 7.50 -16.09 -15.22
CA MET A 1 7.68 -14.90 -14.35
C MET A 1 9.03 -14.97 -13.65
N ASP A 2 9.79 -13.86 -13.58
CA ASP A 2 11.04 -13.75 -12.83
C ASP A 2 10.84 -12.82 -11.65
N PHE A 3 11.27 -13.23 -10.44
CA PHE A 3 11.12 -12.47 -9.21
C PHE A 3 12.47 -11.99 -8.69
N ARG A 4 12.51 -10.77 -8.16
CA ARG A 4 13.66 -10.17 -7.46
C ARG A 4 13.17 -9.53 -6.17
N VAL A 5 13.69 -9.96 -5.03
CA VAL A 5 13.41 -9.32 -3.74
C VAL A 5 14.26 -8.06 -3.63
N LEU A 6 13.63 -6.90 -3.57
CA LEU A 6 14.32 -5.61 -3.45
C LEU A 6 14.59 -5.24 -2.00
N ALA A 7 13.68 -5.60 -1.09
CA ALA A 7 13.86 -5.39 0.33
C ALA A 7 13.17 -6.49 1.12
N THR A 8 13.74 -6.83 2.26
CA THR A 8 13.19 -7.81 3.21
C THR A 8 13.09 -7.14 4.58
N ARG A 9 12.00 -7.39 5.28
CA ARG A 9 11.79 -6.92 6.64
C ARG A 9 13.00 -7.20 7.52
N GLY A 10 13.46 -6.20 8.28
CA GLY A 10 14.60 -6.30 9.20
C GLY A 10 15.96 -6.31 8.54
N VAL A 11 16.05 -6.19 7.22
CA VAL A 11 17.32 -6.11 6.48
C VAL A 11 17.53 -4.69 5.98
N GLY A 12 18.76 -4.19 5.96
CA GLY A 12 19.08 -2.83 5.48
C GLY A 12 18.77 -1.71 6.47
N GLY A 13 18.60 -2.04 7.76
CA GLY A 13 18.42 -1.06 8.83
C GLY A 13 16.99 -0.66 9.14
N TYR A 14 15.99 -1.26 8.49
CA TYR A 14 14.58 -0.96 8.70
C TYR A 14 13.78 -2.21 9.02
N ARG A 15 12.75 -2.05 9.87
CA ARG A 15 11.90 -3.17 10.29
C ARG A 15 10.87 -3.55 9.25
N GLN A 16 10.41 -2.58 8.44
CA GLN A 16 9.38 -2.79 7.43
C GLN A 16 9.68 -2.01 6.15
N TYR A 17 9.22 -2.54 5.04
CA TYR A 17 9.20 -1.85 3.75
C TYR A 17 7.79 -1.91 3.19
N ARG A 18 7.27 -0.76 2.74
CA ARG A 18 5.91 -0.65 2.26
C ARG A 18 5.79 0.32 1.08
N ILE A 19 4.61 0.37 0.48
CA ILE A 19 4.15 1.39 -0.45
C ILE A 19 5.05 1.53 -1.69
N PRO A 20 4.89 0.62 -2.66
CA PRO A 20 5.72 0.61 -3.87
C PRO A 20 5.36 1.73 -4.83
N ALA A 21 6.36 2.43 -5.36
CA ALA A 21 6.29 3.29 -6.52
C ALA A 21 7.36 2.87 -7.53
N MET A 22 7.03 2.84 -8.82
CA MET A 22 7.97 2.45 -9.87
C MET A 22 7.62 3.14 -11.19
N ALA A 23 8.65 3.59 -11.90
CA ALA A 23 8.50 4.12 -13.27
C ALA A 23 9.74 3.81 -14.11
N VAL A 24 9.57 3.95 -15.42
CA VAL A 24 10.65 3.76 -16.41
C VAL A 24 10.92 5.06 -17.14
N THR A 25 12.18 5.50 -17.16
CA THR A 25 12.60 6.70 -17.89
C THR A 25 12.68 6.45 -19.40
N PRO A 26 12.75 7.49 -20.25
CA PRO A 26 12.94 7.32 -21.69
C PRO A 26 14.20 6.53 -22.07
N SER A 27 15.25 6.54 -21.25
CA SER A 27 16.46 5.73 -21.48
C SER A 27 16.27 4.23 -21.17
N GLY A 28 15.15 3.87 -20.53
CA GLY A 28 14.86 2.50 -20.09
C GLY A 28 15.29 2.20 -18.64
N LYS A 29 15.85 3.20 -17.92
CA LYS A 29 16.16 3.03 -16.50
C LYS A 29 14.89 2.87 -15.69
N ILE A 30 14.83 1.82 -14.85
CA ILE A 30 13.77 1.61 -13.87
C ILE A 30 14.16 2.34 -12.59
N ILE A 31 13.20 3.06 -12.01
CA ILE A 31 13.31 3.68 -10.69
C ILE A 31 12.25 3.06 -9.80
N ALA A 32 12.66 2.52 -8.66
CA ALA A 32 11.79 2.00 -7.62
C ALA A 32 12.01 2.80 -6.33
N ILE A 33 10.92 3.31 -5.76
CA ILE A 33 10.91 4.04 -4.48
C ILE A 33 9.88 3.38 -3.58
N TYR A 34 10.19 3.22 -2.31
CA TYR A 34 9.26 2.66 -1.32
C TYR A 34 9.61 3.14 0.08
N ASP A 35 8.63 3.04 0.97
CA ASP A 35 8.78 3.40 2.38
C ASP A 35 9.69 2.42 3.10
N ALA A 36 10.59 2.96 3.93
CA ALA A 36 11.41 2.23 4.88
C ALA A 36 11.01 2.66 6.29
N ARG A 37 10.38 1.76 7.03
CA ARG A 37 9.64 2.05 8.25
C ARG A 37 10.23 1.36 9.48
N VAL A 38 10.00 1.94 10.64
CA VAL A 38 10.33 1.33 11.95
C VAL A 38 9.28 0.30 12.38
N ASP A 39 8.03 0.43 11.90
CA ASP A 39 6.91 -0.49 12.10
C ASP A 39 5.90 -0.37 10.95
N LEU A 40 4.65 -0.84 11.12
CA LEU A 40 3.58 -0.71 10.12
C LEU A 40 2.74 0.57 10.26
N ASP A 41 3.01 1.41 11.24
CA ASP A 41 2.24 2.62 11.42
C ASP A 41 2.54 3.62 10.29
N ASP A 42 1.53 4.38 9.91
CA ASP A 42 1.62 5.45 8.93
C ASP A 42 2.16 6.73 9.59
N LEU A 43 2.38 7.77 8.79
CA LEU A 43 2.76 9.09 9.30
C LEU A 43 1.73 9.63 10.33
N PRO A 44 2.18 10.35 11.37
CA PRO A 44 3.56 10.76 11.65
C PRO A 44 4.41 9.62 12.23
N GLY A 45 5.67 9.62 11.88
CA GLY A 45 6.63 8.61 12.32
C GLY A 45 7.92 8.67 11.50
N PRO A 46 9.02 8.10 11.98
CA PRO A 46 10.29 8.12 11.28
C PRO A 46 10.28 7.16 10.08
N ILE A 47 9.54 7.54 9.04
CA ILE A 47 9.48 6.85 7.75
C ILE A 47 10.44 7.56 6.80
N ASP A 48 11.39 6.82 6.25
CA ASP A 48 12.24 7.27 5.16
C ASP A 48 11.70 6.75 3.82
N LEU A 49 11.97 7.47 2.74
CA LEU A 49 11.84 6.92 1.40
C LEU A 49 13.21 6.40 0.94
N VAL A 50 13.23 5.19 0.43
CA VAL A 50 14.43 4.59 -0.15
C VAL A 50 14.26 4.36 -1.64
N ILE A 51 15.38 4.44 -2.38
CA ILE A 51 15.41 4.32 -3.83
C ILE A 51 16.35 3.20 -4.28
N ARG A 52 15.96 2.50 -5.32
CA ARG A 52 16.81 1.61 -6.13
C ARG A 52 16.55 1.85 -7.60
N THR A 53 17.57 1.61 -8.41
CA THR A 53 17.50 1.72 -9.88
C THR A 53 18.00 0.46 -10.56
N SER A 54 17.52 0.24 -11.79
CA SER A 54 18.01 -0.82 -12.68
C SER A 54 18.16 -0.27 -14.09
N ASP A 55 19.29 -0.58 -14.74
CA ASP A 55 19.59 -0.21 -16.12
C ASP A 55 19.46 -1.42 -17.10
N ASP A 56 19.02 -2.58 -16.62
CA ASP A 56 18.97 -3.85 -17.36
C ASP A 56 17.60 -4.54 -17.28
N ASN A 57 16.54 -3.74 -17.30
CA ASN A 57 15.14 -4.21 -17.21
C ASN A 57 14.85 -5.05 -15.94
N GLY A 58 15.53 -4.76 -14.82
CA GLY A 58 15.30 -5.40 -13.54
C GLY A 58 16.05 -6.71 -13.31
N ASP A 59 17.07 -7.03 -14.15
CA ASP A 59 17.95 -8.17 -13.89
C ASP A 59 18.83 -7.93 -12.67
N THR A 60 19.40 -6.73 -12.58
CA THR A 60 20.18 -6.27 -11.42
C THR A 60 19.66 -4.92 -10.92
N TRP A 61 19.89 -4.66 -9.64
CA TRP A 61 19.45 -3.44 -8.98
C TRP A 61 20.59 -2.79 -8.19
N SER A 62 20.63 -1.46 -8.19
CA SER A 62 21.55 -0.70 -7.36
C SER A 62 21.41 -1.08 -5.88
N PRO A 63 22.40 -0.84 -5.03
CA PRO A 63 22.20 -0.83 -3.58
C PRO A 63 21.04 0.08 -3.19
N GLN A 64 20.38 -0.23 -2.07
CA GLN A 64 19.36 0.64 -1.51
C GLN A 64 20.00 1.91 -0.96
N GLU A 65 19.48 3.07 -1.35
CA GLU A 65 19.89 4.37 -0.87
C GLU A 65 18.71 5.12 -0.25
N VAL A 66 18.99 5.95 0.75
CA VAL A 66 17.97 6.84 1.33
C VAL A 66 17.72 7.98 0.35
N PHE A 67 16.49 8.11 -0.11
CA PHE A 67 16.06 9.17 -1.02
C PHE A 67 15.61 10.42 -0.26
N LEU A 68 14.72 10.26 0.73
CA LEU A 68 14.27 11.32 1.63
C LEU A 68 14.23 10.78 3.06
N SER A 69 14.71 11.56 4.01
CA SER A 69 14.68 11.26 5.43
C SER A 69 14.30 12.50 6.23
N GLY A 70 13.49 12.31 7.26
CA GLY A 70 13.14 13.36 8.21
C GLY A 70 14.00 13.33 9.47
N GLU A 71 13.92 14.37 10.27
CA GLU A 71 14.49 14.42 11.61
C GLU A 71 13.42 14.09 12.65
N GLY A 72 13.76 13.29 13.65
CA GLY A 72 12.87 12.91 14.74
C GLY A 72 11.69 12.09 14.26
N ILE A 73 10.46 12.55 14.52
CA ILE A 73 9.22 11.92 14.06
C ILE A 73 8.73 12.47 12.71
N LYS A 74 9.39 13.48 12.14
CA LYS A 74 9.11 13.93 10.79
C LYS A 74 9.47 12.80 9.82
N GLY A 75 8.53 12.44 8.97
CA GLY A 75 8.73 11.38 7.99
C GLY A 75 8.23 11.76 6.61
N PHE A 76 8.58 10.88 5.66
CA PHE A 76 8.12 10.91 4.28
C PHE A 76 7.55 9.55 3.93
N GLY A 77 6.38 9.50 3.28
CA GLY A 77 5.74 8.24 2.91
C GLY A 77 4.89 8.37 1.66
N ASP A 78 4.36 7.23 1.22
CA ASP A 78 3.42 7.15 0.09
C ASP A 78 3.99 7.73 -1.21
N ALA A 79 5.19 7.28 -1.59
CA ALA A 79 5.84 7.74 -2.82
C ALA A 79 5.02 7.39 -4.07
N SER A 80 5.06 8.29 -5.06
CA SER A 80 4.50 8.10 -6.38
C SER A 80 5.40 8.77 -7.43
N ILE A 81 5.55 8.15 -8.60
CA ILE A 81 6.45 8.62 -9.64
C ILE A 81 5.64 8.96 -10.89
N LEU A 82 5.96 10.10 -11.51
CA LEU A 82 5.48 10.48 -12.82
C LEU A 82 6.67 10.84 -13.70
N ILE A 83 6.66 10.37 -14.94
CA ILE A 83 7.69 10.71 -15.94
C ILE A 83 7.06 11.61 -16.99
N ASP A 84 7.68 12.78 -17.22
CA ASP A 84 7.42 13.59 -18.41
C ASP A 84 8.54 13.40 -19.44
N PRO A 85 8.34 12.59 -20.47
CA PRO A 85 9.37 12.29 -21.46
C PRO A 85 9.67 13.46 -22.41
N SER A 86 8.91 14.55 -22.34
CA SER A 86 9.05 15.69 -23.26
C SER A 86 10.06 16.75 -22.79
N VAL A 87 10.58 16.64 -21.57
CA VAL A 87 11.56 17.58 -21.01
C VAL A 87 12.97 17.05 -21.22
N GLY A 88 13.74 17.74 -22.06
CA GLY A 88 15.11 17.34 -22.40
C GLY A 88 15.20 15.96 -23.06
N ASP A 89 16.42 15.43 -23.17
CA ASP A 89 16.67 14.12 -23.81
C ASP A 89 16.39 12.93 -22.86
N LYS A 90 16.33 13.18 -21.56
CA LYS A 90 16.20 12.14 -20.52
C LYS A 90 14.81 12.06 -19.89
N GLY A 91 13.98 13.03 -20.20
CA GLY A 91 12.71 13.23 -19.53
C GLY A 91 12.87 13.82 -18.11
N ARG A 92 11.79 14.31 -17.56
CA ARG A 92 11.69 14.82 -16.19
C ARG A 92 11.05 13.76 -15.30
N ILE A 93 11.68 13.51 -14.17
CA ILE A 93 11.16 12.65 -13.13
C ILE A 93 10.52 13.53 -12.05
N LEU A 94 9.27 13.25 -11.71
CA LEU A 94 8.54 13.91 -10.62
C LEU A 94 8.16 12.85 -9.60
N VAL A 95 8.64 13.00 -8.36
CA VAL A 95 8.31 12.11 -7.25
C VAL A 95 7.48 12.88 -6.23
N PHE A 96 6.26 12.46 -6.05
CA PHE A 96 5.36 12.96 -5.01
C PHE A 96 5.49 12.09 -3.78
N CYS A 97 5.34 12.67 -2.60
CA CYS A 97 5.19 11.94 -1.36
C CYS A 97 4.46 12.78 -0.32
N GLN A 98 3.92 12.11 0.68
CA GLN A 98 3.40 12.75 1.88
C GLN A 98 4.56 13.07 2.82
N THR A 99 4.49 14.23 3.51
CA THR A 99 5.35 14.53 4.65
C THR A 99 4.53 15.07 5.80
N SER A 100 4.89 14.67 7.02
CA SER A 100 4.22 15.08 8.24
C SER A 100 5.24 15.25 9.38
N GLN A 101 4.90 16.16 10.30
CA GLN A 101 5.68 16.38 11.52
C GLN A 101 4.96 15.82 12.76
N LEU A 102 3.70 16.20 12.99
CA LEU A 102 2.96 15.84 14.21
C LEU A 102 1.60 15.19 13.95
N ALA A 103 0.99 15.46 12.79
CA ALA A 103 -0.36 14.99 12.51
C ALA A 103 -0.37 13.85 11.52
N SER A 104 -1.23 12.87 11.73
CA SER A 104 -1.62 11.91 10.70
C SER A 104 -2.52 12.60 9.65
N PHE A 105 -2.74 11.93 8.52
CA PHE A 105 -3.72 12.38 7.53
C PHE A 105 -5.10 12.67 8.14
N PHE A 106 -5.54 11.84 9.10
CA PHE A 106 -6.84 11.97 9.76
C PHE A 106 -6.90 13.09 10.80
N GLU A 107 -5.76 13.56 11.29
CA GLU A 107 -5.65 14.61 12.31
C GLU A 107 -5.20 15.94 11.72
N SER A 108 -4.83 15.98 10.44
CA SER A 108 -4.33 17.19 9.78
C SER A 108 -5.30 18.35 9.87
N SER A 109 -4.76 19.53 10.19
CA SER A 109 -5.49 20.79 10.27
C SER A 109 -5.80 21.41 8.91
N LEU A 110 -6.70 22.39 8.89
CA LEU A 110 -6.91 23.28 7.75
C LEU A 110 -5.68 24.15 7.50
N GLY A 111 -5.59 24.69 6.27
CA GLY A 111 -4.49 25.57 5.88
C GLY A 111 -3.36 24.85 5.15
N THR A 112 -2.33 25.63 4.79
CA THR A 112 -1.22 25.20 3.93
C THR A 112 0.15 25.68 4.42
N SER A 113 0.21 26.31 5.60
CA SER A 113 1.47 26.83 6.14
C SER A 113 2.41 25.70 6.52
N PHE A 114 3.61 25.69 5.98
CA PHE A 114 4.65 24.73 6.32
C PHE A 114 5.18 24.89 7.76
N GLU A 115 4.97 26.06 8.34
CA GLU A 115 5.35 26.36 9.73
C GLU A 115 4.37 25.74 10.75
N ASP A 116 3.19 25.30 10.30
CA ASP A 116 2.23 24.61 11.16
C ASP A 116 2.48 23.10 11.15
N PRO A 117 3.04 22.52 12.23
CA PRO A 117 3.40 21.11 12.28
C PRO A 117 2.18 20.17 12.30
N THR A 118 0.98 20.68 12.48
CA THR A 118 -0.27 19.89 12.47
C THR A 118 -0.85 19.74 11.06
N ILE A 119 -0.20 20.28 10.04
CA ILE A 119 -0.62 20.16 8.65
C ILE A 119 0.22 19.09 7.95
N VAL A 120 -0.46 18.14 7.31
CA VAL A 120 0.16 17.17 6.42
C VAL A 120 0.36 17.81 5.04
N HIS A 121 1.52 17.59 4.46
CA HIS A 121 1.92 18.22 3.20
C HIS A 121 2.19 17.21 2.09
N VAL A 122 2.01 17.66 0.84
CA VAL A 122 2.51 16.99 -0.35
C VAL A 122 3.84 17.62 -0.75
N SER A 123 4.89 16.80 -0.74
CA SER A 123 6.23 17.14 -1.22
C SER A 123 6.41 16.64 -2.65
N LEU A 124 7.07 17.44 -3.47
CA LEU A 124 7.42 17.13 -4.85
C LEU A 124 8.94 17.24 -5.02
N SER A 125 9.54 16.17 -5.52
CA SER A 125 10.95 16.11 -5.89
C SER A 125 11.07 15.99 -7.40
N ILE A 126 11.90 16.84 -8.03
CA ILE A 126 12.07 16.92 -9.48
C ILE A 126 13.52 16.64 -9.85
N SER A 127 13.71 15.80 -10.87
CA SER A 127 15.02 15.54 -11.50
C SER A 127 14.91 15.58 -13.02
N ASP A 128 15.83 16.30 -13.66
CA ASP A 128 15.97 16.38 -15.12
C ASP A 128 17.20 15.61 -15.62
N ASP A 129 17.87 14.84 -14.75
CA ASP A 129 19.12 14.14 -15.03
C ASP A 129 19.09 12.64 -14.63
N GLU A 130 17.91 12.02 -14.71
CA GLU A 130 17.66 10.61 -14.37
C GLU A 130 17.93 10.26 -12.89
N GLY A 131 17.62 11.19 -12.00
CA GLY A 131 17.72 10.97 -10.56
C GLY A 131 19.11 11.16 -9.97
N ARG A 132 20.03 11.82 -10.70
CA ARG A 132 21.36 12.15 -10.16
C ARG A 132 21.33 13.34 -9.22
N THR A 133 20.49 14.32 -9.56
CA THR A 133 20.24 15.51 -8.72
C THR A 133 18.75 15.74 -8.57
N TRP A 134 18.34 16.29 -7.44
CA TRP A 134 16.95 16.50 -7.09
C TRP A 134 16.71 17.89 -6.54
N GLN A 135 15.59 18.50 -6.94
CA GLN A 135 15.04 19.71 -6.34
C GLN A 135 13.79 19.33 -5.56
N HIS A 136 13.70 19.74 -4.31
CA HIS A 136 12.58 19.39 -3.42
C HIS A 136 11.78 20.62 -3.07
N ARG A 137 10.45 20.52 -3.09
CA ARG A 137 9.54 21.61 -2.69
C ARG A 137 8.22 21.06 -2.15
N ILE A 138 7.52 21.86 -1.35
CA ILE A 138 6.15 21.60 -0.92
C ILE A 138 5.22 22.27 -1.94
N ILE A 139 4.17 21.56 -2.34
CA ILE A 139 3.16 22.03 -3.30
C ILE A 139 1.75 22.06 -2.73
N THR A 140 1.60 21.89 -1.42
CA THR A 140 0.30 21.79 -0.74
C THR A 140 -0.57 23.02 -0.98
N ASP A 141 0.00 24.19 -1.03
CA ASP A 141 -0.69 25.47 -1.28
C ASP A 141 -1.30 25.58 -2.69
N GLN A 142 -0.83 24.77 -3.63
CA GLN A 142 -1.34 24.75 -5.00
C GLN A 142 -2.53 23.81 -5.19
N ILE A 143 -2.63 22.76 -4.36
CA ILE A 143 -3.56 21.63 -4.55
C ILE A 143 -4.49 21.37 -3.35
N LYS A 144 -4.38 22.15 -2.28
CA LYS A 144 -5.22 22.05 -1.09
C LYS A 144 -6.05 23.31 -0.93
N ASP A 145 -7.37 23.16 -0.97
CA ASP A 145 -8.29 24.28 -0.74
C ASP A 145 -8.57 24.52 0.75
N SER A 146 -9.30 25.61 1.05
CA SER A 146 -9.61 26.04 2.42
C SER A 146 -10.56 25.13 3.18
N ALA A 147 -11.24 24.18 2.52
CA ALA A 147 -12.16 23.22 3.14
C ALA A 147 -11.47 21.88 3.46
N THR A 148 -10.29 21.66 2.89
CA THR A 148 -9.55 20.40 3.01
C THR A 148 -8.68 20.41 4.27
N HIS A 149 -8.84 19.36 5.10
CA HIS A 149 -8.00 19.11 6.28
C HIS A 149 -6.75 18.30 5.90
N GLY A 150 -6.94 17.03 5.56
CA GLY A 150 -5.86 16.11 5.16
C GLY A 150 -5.74 16.02 3.64
N ILE A 151 -4.51 15.89 3.15
CA ILE A 151 -4.19 15.68 1.74
C ILE A 151 -2.96 14.80 1.62
N PHE A 152 -2.95 13.87 0.66
CA PHE A 152 -1.72 13.20 0.20
C PHE A 152 -1.85 12.77 -1.26
N ALA A 153 -0.71 12.57 -1.92
CA ALA A 153 -0.64 11.99 -3.26
C ALA A 153 -0.79 10.46 -3.15
N SER A 154 -1.65 9.86 -3.97
CA SER A 154 -1.78 8.40 -4.01
C SER A 154 -0.47 7.77 -4.48
N SER A 155 -0.04 6.72 -3.78
CA SER A 155 1.18 6.00 -4.13
C SER A 155 1.09 5.31 -5.49
N GLY A 156 2.23 5.04 -6.11
CA GLY A 156 2.33 4.33 -7.37
C GLY A 156 2.82 5.21 -8.51
N MET A 157 1.98 5.55 -9.47
CA MET A 157 2.37 6.27 -10.68
C MET A 157 1.29 7.26 -11.15
N GLY A 158 1.72 8.47 -11.56
CA GLY A 158 0.91 9.41 -12.33
C GLY A 158 1.00 9.17 -13.84
N GLY A 159 0.36 10.02 -14.66
CA GLY A 159 0.31 9.90 -16.10
C GLY A 159 0.46 11.22 -16.84
N ARG A 160 0.80 11.13 -18.14
CA ARG A 160 0.84 12.25 -19.09
C ARG A 160 -0.13 11.99 -20.23
N ILE A 161 -0.98 12.96 -20.55
CA ILE A 161 -1.95 12.84 -21.64
C ILE A 161 -1.20 12.84 -22.99
N PRO A 162 -1.31 11.74 -23.79
CA PRO A 162 -0.49 11.58 -24.99
C PRO A 162 -1.03 12.34 -26.21
N SER A 163 -2.32 12.68 -26.26
CA SER A 163 -2.97 13.28 -27.42
C SER A 163 -4.18 14.13 -27.09
N GLY A 164 -4.76 14.80 -28.09
CA GLY A 164 -5.98 15.58 -27.97
C GLY A 164 -5.76 17.00 -27.42
N PRO A 165 -6.87 17.67 -27.02
CA PRO A 165 -6.82 19.10 -26.61
C PRO A 165 -5.93 19.38 -25.39
N HIS A 166 -5.70 18.37 -24.56
CA HIS A 166 -4.89 18.44 -23.34
C HIS A 166 -3.57 17.67 -23.47
N GLN A 167 -3.08 17.48 -24.69
CA GLN A 167 -1.81 16.79 -24.93
C GLN A 167 -0.66 17.44 -24.14
N GLY A 168 0.10 16.64 -23.44
CA GLY A 168 1.22 17.09 -22.60
C GLY A 168 0.87 17.34 -21.13
N ARG A 169 -0.42 17.48 -20.81
CA ARG A 169 -0.89 17.65 -19.43
C ARG A 169 -0.47 16.46 -18.57
N LEU A 170 0.07 16.77 -17.40
CA LEU A 170 0.39 15.79 -16.37
C LEU A 170 -0.80 15.64 -15.43
N ILE A 171 -1.10 14.38 -15.07
CA ILE A 171 -2.19 14.02 -14.16
C ILE A 171 -1.62 13.19 -13.01
N HIS A 172 -1.96 13.57 -11.79
CA HIS A 172 -1.66 12.80 -10.60
C HIS A 172 -2.89 12.63 -9.73
N SER A 173 -3.02 11.51 -9.01
CA SER A 173 -4.15 11.27 -8.11
C SER A 173 -3.82 11.66 -6.67
N LEU A 174 -4.83 12.20 -5.99
CA LEU A 174 -4.78 12.69 -4.62
C LEU A 174 -5.88 12.04 -3.78
N VAL A 175 -5.67 12.01 -2.47
CA VAL A 175 -6.72 11.75 -1.48
C VAL A 175 -6.90 13.02 -0.65
N LEU A 176 -8.13 13.45 -0.49
CA LEU A 176 -8.53 14.61 0.31
C LEU A 176 -9.42 14.18 1.47
N ARG A 177 -9.31 14.88 2.61
CA ARG A 177 -10.24 14.73 3.73
C ARG A 177 -10.88 16.08 4.05
N ARG A 178 -12.22 16.12 4.01
CA ARG A 178 -13.03 17.29 4.42
C ARG A 178 -13.97 16.87 5.54
N GLY A 179 -13.69 17.32 6.77
CA GLY A 179 -14.35 16.75 7.94
C GLY A 179 -14.10 15.25 8.04
N ASP A 180 -15.17 14.45 8.07
CA ASP A 180 -15.12 12.98 8.11
C ASP A 180 -15.21 12.34 6.71
N GLU A 181 -15.36 13.14 5.64
CA GLU A 181 -15.50 12.64 4.27
C GLU A 181 -14.13 12.47 3.61
N LEU A 182 -13.95 11.31 2.95
CA LEU A 182 -12.82 11.04 2.08
C LEU A 182 -13.23 11.22 0.62
N LEU A 183 -12.36 11.84 -0.14
CA LEU A 183 -12.52 12.12 -1.57
C LEU A 183 -11.24 11.70 -2.29
N GLY A 184 -11.37 11.01 -3.42
CA GLY A 184 -10.31 10.99 -4.42
C GLY A 184 -10.30 12.33 -5.16
N ALA A 185 -9.16 12.72 -5.70
CA ALA A 185 -9.06 13.90 -6.55
C ALA A 185 -7.94 13.74 -7.57
N LEU A 186 -7.91 14.63 -8.57
CA LEU A 186 -6.81 14.74 -9.51
C LEU A 186 -6.06 16.06 -9.30
N ALA A 187 -4.74 16.01 -9.41
CA ALA A 187 -3.88 17.17 -9.60
C ALA A 187 -3.50 17.25 -11.08
N ILE A 188 -3.49 18.48 -11.63
CA ILE A 188 -3.25 18.77 -13.04
C ILE A 188 -2.09 19.74 -13.16
N SER A 189 -1.19 19.49 -14.13
CA SER A 189 -0.15 20.44 -14.52
C SER A 189 -0.08 20.57 -16.04
N ASP A 190 -0.02 21.81 -16.54
CA ASP A 190 0.11 22.12 -17.98
C ASP A 190 1.51 22.67 -18.33
N ASP A 191 2.43 22.72 -17.37
CA ASP A 191 3.75 23.34 -17.47
C ASP A 191 4.88 22.40 -17.02
N HIS A 192 4.75 21.11 -17.36
CA HIS A 192 5.76 20.07 -17.06
C HIS A 192 5.99 19.86 -15.55
N GLY A 193 4.97 20.12 -14.73
CA GLY A 193 5.05 19.93 -13.28
C GLY A 193 5.63 21.12 -12.51
N GLU A 194 5.81 22.29 -13.16
CA GLU A 194 6.24 23.50 -12.46
C GLU A 194 5.15 24.02 -11.54
N THR A 195 3.89 24.04 -11.99
CA THR A 195 2.74 24.38 -11.16
C THR A 195 1.66 23.30 -11.25
N TRP A 196 0.87 23.20 -10.18
CA TRP A 196 -0.20 22.22 -10.04
C TRP A 196 -1.49 22.89 -9.61
N GLN A 197 -2.60 22.36 -10.04
CA GLN A 197 -3.93 22.78 -9.63
C GLN A 197 -4.81 21.57 -9.32
N LEU A 198 -5.78 21.75 -8.44
CA LEU A 198 -6.79 20.75 -8.14
C LEU A 198 -7.72 20.58 -9.36
N GLY A 199 -7.87 19.33 -9.81
CA GLY A 199 -8.77 18.94 -10.87
C GLY A 199 -10.07 18.31 -10.34
N ALA A 200 -10.52 17.25 -11.02
CA ALA A 200 -11.74 16.54 -10.65
C ALA A 200 -11.69 15.95 -9.24
N GLU A 201 -12.80 16.07 -8.52
CA GLU A 201 -13.03 15.40 -7.25
C GLU A 201 -13.92 14.16 -7.44
N ILE A 202 -13.65 13.11 -6.68
CA ILE A 202 -14.30 11.82 -6.79
C ILE A 202 -14.93 11.48 -5.44
N PRO A 203 -16.24 11.61 -5.29
CA PRO A 203 -16.94 11.28 -4.05
C PRO A 203 -16.71 9.81 -3.65
N LYS A 204 -16.44 9.57 -2.37
CA LYS A 204 -16.11 8.24 -1.80
C LYS A 204 -14.84 7.61 -2.38
N GLY A 205 -14.05 8.37 -3.11
CA GLY A 205 -12.72 7.95 -3.57
C GLY A 205 -11.73 7.90 -2.42
N ASN A 206 -10.66 7.16 -2.64
CA ASN A 206 -9.52 6.99 -1.75
C ASN A 206 -8.27 6.94 -2.62
N GLU A 207 -7.21 6.24 -2.19
CA GLU A 207 -6.01 6.05 -3.02
C GLU A 207 -6.39 5.51 -4.41
N SER A 208 -5.80 6.12 -5.40
CA SER A 208 -6.27 5.97 -6.77
C SER A 208 -5.10 5.87 -7.75
N ALA A 209 -5.35 5.17 -8.85
CA ALA A 209 -4.45 5.09 -9.99
C ALA A 209 -5.09 5.74 -11.21
N VAL A 210 -4.26 6.29 -12.08
CA VAL A 210 -4.70 6.89 -13.35
C VAL A 210 -3.95 6.30 -14.53
N ALA A 211 -4.63 6.18 -15.68
CA ALA A 211 -4.01 5.91 -16.98
C ALA A 211 -4.52 6.94 -18.00
N CYS A 212 -3.59 7.65 -18.63
CA CYS A 212 -3.89 8.58 -19.70
C CYS A 212 -3.93 7.80 -21.01
N LEU A 213 -5.14 7.58 -21.56
CA LEU A 213 -5.38 6.74 -22.73
C LEU A 213 -4.92 7.42 -24.02
N GLU A 214 -4.70 6.63 -25.09
CA GLU A 214 -4.23 7.15 -26.39
C GLU A 214 -5.15 8.20 -27.02
N ASP A 215 -6.46 8.13 -26.73
CA ASP A 215 -7.46 9.09 -27.23
C ASP A 215 -7.59 10.36 -26.34
N GLY A 216 -6.69 10.54 -25.39
CA GLY A 216 -6.65 11.70 -24.49
C GLY A 216 -7.59 11.62 -23.28
N LYS A 217 -8.36 10.54 -23.14
CA LYS A 217 -9.14 10.30 -21.92
C LYS A 217 -8.25 9.89 -20.77
N VAL A 218 -8.73 10.12 -19.54
CA VAL A 218 -8.07 9.67 -18.31
C VAL A 218 -8.97 8.64 -17.63
N LEU A 219 -8.51 7.38 -17.61
CA LEU A 219 -9.11 6.32 -16.82
C LEU A 219 -8.66 6.49 -15.36
N PHE A 220 -9.58 6.33 -14.45
CA PHE A 220 -9.37 6.44 -13.02
C PHE A 220 -9.87 5.17 -12.30
N HIS A 221 -9.06 4.63 -11.39
CA HIS A 221 -9.46 3.58 -10.46
C HIS A 221 -9.14 3.99 -9.03
N SER A 222 -10.09 3.82 -8.10
CA SER A 222 -9.86 4.05 -6.67
C SER A 222 -10.04 2.78 -5.87
N ARG A 223 -9.18 2.59 -4.84
CA ARG A 223 -9.37 1.51 -3.87
C ARG A 223 -10.72 1.66 -3.18
N SER A 224 -11.41 0.56 -3.02
CA SER A 224 -12.71 0.48 -2.36
C SER A 224 -13.01 -0.98 -2.05
N THR A 225 -14.07 -1.25 -1.28
CA THR A 225 -14.53 -2.62 -1.01
C THR A 225 -16.04 -2.68 -1.20
N PRO A 226 -16.61 -3.76 -1.75
CA PRO A 226 -15.95 -4.99 -2.22
C PRO A 226 -15.38 -4.93 -3.65
N TYR A 227 -15.48 -3.80 -4.34
CA TYR A 227 -15.02 -3.58 -5.72
C TYR A 227 -14.33 -2.23 -5.84
N ARG A 228 -13.32 -2.14 -6.69
CA ARG A 228 -12.70 -0.87 -7.05
C ARG A 228 -13.73 0.08 -7.67
N LEU A 229 -13.62 1.37 -7.36
CA LEU A 229 -14.34 2.38 -8.12
C LEU A 229 -13.60 2.66 -9.42
N SER A 230 -14.36 2.89 -10.49
CA SER A 230 -13.82 3.27 -11.79
C SER A 230 -14.59 4.46 -12.34
N GLY A 231 -13.90 5.30 -13.11
CA GLY A 231 -14.50 6.44 -13.82
C GLY A 231 -13.59 6.93 -14.93
N ILE A 232 -14.12 7.79 -15.79
CA ILE A 232 -13.41 8.36 -16.94
C ILE A 232 -13.55 9.88 -16.96
N SER A 233 -12.44 10.58 -17.20
CA SER A 233 -12.42 11.99 -17.59
C SER A 233 -12.22 12.12 -19.11
N ARG A 234 -12.99 13.04 -19.72
CA ARG A 234 -12.90 13.36 -21.17
C ARG A 234 -12.38 14.78 -21.42
N ASP A 235 -12.14 15.54 -20.36
CA ASP A 235 -11.75 16.94 -20.38
C ASP A 235 -10.39 17.18 -19.69
N GLY A 236 -9.51 16.18 -19.79
CA GLY A 236 -8.15 16.27 -19.26
C GLY A 236 -8.08 16.29 -17.73
N GLY A 237 -8.98 15.60 -17.05
CA GLY A 237 -8.96 15.49 -15.58
C GLY A 237 -9.69 16.61 -14.84
N THR A 238 -10.43 17.48 -15.55
CA THR A 238 -11.22 18.57 -14.95
C THR A 238 -12.50 18.06 -14.30
N THR A 239 -13.16 17.06 -14.96
CA THR A 239 -14.31 16.36 -14.40
C THR A 239 -14.15 14.84 -14.60
N ILE A 240 -14.85 14.03 -13.79
CA ILE A 240 -14.92 12.57 -13.96
C ILE A 240 -16.38 12.17 -14.10
N GLU A 241 -16.64 11.37 -15.13
CA GLU A 241 -17.95 10.81 -15.43
C GLU A 241 -18.08 9.36 -14.93
N SER A 242 -19.31 8.97 -14.63
CA SER A 242 -19.70 7.55 -14.40
C SER A 242 -18.89 6.83 -13.31
N VAL A 243 -18.60 7.51 -12.20
CA VAL A 243 -17.91 6.88 -11.06
C VAL A 243 -18.81 5.82 -10.42
N GLY A 244 -18.33 4.60 -10.37
CA GLY A 244 -19.04 3.49 -9.74
C GLY A 244 -18.18 2.24 -9.54
N PRO A 245 -18.72 1.21 -8.84
CA PRO A 245 -18.02 -0.03 -8.61
C PRO A 245 -17.82 -0.82 -9.91
N HIS A 246 -16.60 -1.29 -10.14
CA HIS A 246 -16.26 -2.13 -11.28
C HIS A 246 -16.30 -3.62 -10.89
N HIS A 247 -17.39 -4.31 -11.23
CA HIS A 247 -17.67 -5.68 -10.77
C HIS A 247 -16.66 -6.75 -11.24
N GLU A 248 -15.84 -6.48 -12.24
CA GLU A 248 -14.74 -7.36 -12.63
C GLU A 248 -13.47 -7.17 -11.78
N LEU A 249 -13.45 -6.15 -10.92
CA LEU A 249 -12.29 -5.78 -10.08
C LEU A 249 -12.66 -5.82 -8.59
N PRO A 250 -12.83 -7.04 -8.00
CA PRO A 250 -12.97 -7.16 -6.55
C PRO A 250 -11.74 -6.58 -5.85
N ASP A 251 -11.95 -5.92 -4.70
CA ASP A 251 -10.90 -5.19 -4.01
C ASP A 251 -11.13 -5.20 -2.50
N PRO A 252 -10.11 -5.58 -1.70
CA PRO A 252 -10.18 -5.57 -0.24
C PRO A 252 -9.87 -4.20 0.37
N SER A 253 -10.10 -3.11 -0.34
CA SER A 253 -9.65 -1.76 -0.02
C SER A 253 -8.13 -1.66 0.00
N ASP A 254 -7.51 -1.96 -1.14
CA ASP A 254 -6.05 -1.95 -1.32
C ASP A 254 -5.63 -1.11 -2.54
N ASN A 255 -4.45 -0.46 -2.47
CA ASN A 255 -4.01 0.31 -3.62
C ASN A 255 -3.47 -0.62 -4.71
N GLY A 256 -3.75 -0.24 -5.97
CA GLY A 256 -3.32 -0.95 -7.16
C GLY A 256 -2.83 0.04 -8.21
N SER A 257 -2.53 -0.44 -9.40
CA SER A 257 -2.03 0.43 -10.46
C SER A 257 -2.82 0.34 -11.75
N LEU A 258 -2.63 1.35 -12.59
CA LEU A 258 -3.01 1.37 -14.00
C LEU A 258 -1.79 1.73 -14.84
N CYS A 259 -1.52 0.98 -15.88
CA CYS A 259 -0.43 1.22 -16.82
C CYS A 259 -0.95 1.11 -18.25
N LEU A 260 -0.83 2.19 -19.05
CA LEU A 260 -1.05 2.13 -20.49
C LEU A 260 0.20 1.54 -21.14
N LEU A 261 0.02 0.46 -21.90
CA LEU A 261 1.08 -0.15 -22.68
C LEU A 261 1.21 0.49 -24.06
N ARG A 262 2.37 0.40 -24.69
CA ARG A 262 2.62 0.82 -26.08
C ARG A 262 1.71 0.14 -27.12
N SER A 263 1.10 -1.00 -26.75
CA SER A 263 0.09 -1.68 -27.55
C SER A 263 -1.28 -0.99 -27.54
N GLY A 264 -1.48 0.04 -26.72
CA GLY A 264 -2.79 0.68 -26.48
C GLY A 264 -3.64 -0.05 -25.44
N SER A 265 -3.25 -1.23 -24.97
CA SER A 265 -3.95 -1.91 -23.89
C SER A 265 -3.59 -1.35 -22.53
N VAL A 266 -4.51 -1.45 -21.57
CA VAL A 266 -4.30 -1.04 -20.19
C VAL A 266 -4.09 -2.26 -19.29
N VAL A 267 -3.10 -2.22 -18.43
CA VAL A 267 -2.87 -3.22 -17.37
C VAL A 267 -3.26 -2.63 -16.02
N CYS A 268 -4.04 -3.38 -15.26
CA CYS A 268 -4.37 -3.09 -13.86
C CYS A 268 -3.75 -4.17 -12.97
N THR A 269 -2.98 -3.77 -11.96
CA THR A 269 -2.57 -4.68 -10.88
C THR A 269 -3.33 -4.35 -9.62
N HIS A 270 -3.85 -5.37 -8.94
CA HIS A 270 -4.59 -5.23 -7.69
C HIS A 270 -4.71 -6.57 -6.96
N ASN A 271 -5.14 -6.55 -5.70
CA ASN A 271 -5.51 -7.76 -4.98
C ASN A 271 -6.91 -8.22 -5.39
N HIS A 272 -7.00 -9.43 -5.96
CA HIS A 272 -8.26 -9.97 -6.47
C HIS A 272 -9.03 -10.74 -5.39
N ASP A 273 -9.47 -10.03 -4.38
CA ASP A 273 -10.30 -10.53 -3.30
C ASP A 273 -11.23 -9.41 -2.81
N HIS A 274 -12.36 -9.75 -2.20
CA HIS A 274 -13.32 -8.77 -1.69
C HIS A 274 -13.00 -8.26 -0.29
N ASP A 275 -12.26 -9.05 0.51
CA ASP A 275 -12.11 -8.82 1.95
C ASP A 275 -10.66 -8.95 2.42
N LEU A 276 -9.87 -9.81 1.77
CA LEU A 276 -8.52 -10.18 2.23
C LEU A 276 -7.44 -9.62 1.30
N ARG A 277 -6.39 -9.03 1.85
CA ARG A 277 -5.22 -8.56 1.09
C ARG A 277 -4.39 -9.75 0.65
N ARG A 278 -4.73 -10.29 -0.51
CA ARG A 278 -4.14 -11.47 -1.13
C ARG A 278 -4.43 -11.52 -2.62
N ARG A 279 -3.81 -12.46 -3.28
CA ARG A 279 -3.99 -12.75 -4.70
C ARG A 279 -3.76 -11.52 -5.57
N THR A 280 -2.52 -11.05 -5.60
CA THR A 280 -2.11 -10.00 -6.55
C THR A 280 -2.22 -10.53 -7.96
N VAL A 281 -3.00 -9.84 -8.78
CA VAL A 281 -3.20 -10.16 -10.20
C VAL A 281 -2.82 -8.98 -11.08
N ALA A 282 -2.36 -9.26 -12.30
CA ALA A 282 -2.38 -8.32 -13.40
C ALA A 282 -3.57 -8.66 -14.30
N LYS A 283 -4.38 -7.67 -14.65
CA LYS A 283 -5.47 -7.80 -15.64
C LYS A 283 -5.21 -6.89 -16.81
N ARG A 284 -5.66 -7.30 -18.02
CA ARG A 284 -5.49 -6.52 -19.23
C ARG A 284 -6.83 -6.19 -19.88
N SER A 285 -6.98 -4.93 -20.26
CA SER A 285 -8.12 -4.36 -20.99
C SER A 285 -7.67 -3.84 -22.34
N TRP A 286 -8.49 -4.09 -23.38
CA TRP A 286 -8.30 -3.59 -24.73
C TRP A 286 -9.26 -2.46 -25.11
N ASP A 287 -10.18 -2.11 -24.23
CA ASP A 287 -11.27 -1.16 -24.44
C ASP A 287 -11.21 0.05 -23.51
N GLY A 288 -10.00 0.40 -23.03
CA GLY A 288 -9.78 1.54 -22.17
C GLY A 288 -10.28 1.35 -20.73
N GLY A 289 -10.30 0.11 -20.24
CA GLY A 289 -10.67 -0.23 -18.86
C GLY A 289 -12.16 -0.53 -18.66
N MET A 290 -12.92 -0.69 -19.74
CA MET A 290 -14.35 -1.04 -19.66
C MET A 290 -14.57 -2.51 -19.31
N THR A 291 -13.72 -3.40 -19.85
CA THR A 291 -13.71 -4.84 -19.51
C THR A 291 -12.29 -5.35 -19.29
N TRP A 292 -12.17 -6.43 -18.52
CA TRP A 292 -10.88 -7.03 -18.12
C TRP A 292 -10.86 -8.53 -18.41
N PRO A 293 -10.91 -8.94 -19.68
CA PRO A 293 -11.09 -10.34 -20.08
C PRO A 293 -9.89 -11.24 -19.87
N GLU A 294 -8.69 -10.67 -19.69
CA GLU A 294 -7.44 -11.38 -19.54
C GLU A 294 -6.76 -11.09 -18.22
N GLY A 295 -6.00 -12.05 -17.72
CA GLY A 295 -5.27 -11.88 -16.47
C GLY A 295 -4.09 -12.83 -16.31
N LEU A 296 -3.32 -12.57 -15.26
CA LEU A 296 -2.20 -13.37 -14.79
C LEU A 296 -2.16 -13.26 -13.26
N VAL A 297 -2.09 -14.38 -12.54
CA VAL A 297 -1.85 -14.38 -11.10
C VAL A 297 -0.35 -14.20 -10.85
N ILE A 298 0.00 -13.19 -10.08
CA ILE A 298 1.39 -12.87 -9.69
C ILE A 298 1.72 -13.54 -8.37
N GLU A 299 0.83 -13.41 -7.38
CA GLU A 299 0.98 -14.00 -6.05
C GLU A 299 -0.40 -14.49 -5.56
N GLU A 300 -0.49 -15.73 -5.11
CA GLU A 300 -1.75 -16.31 -4.63
C GLU A 300 -2.02 -16.02 -3.14
N ASP A 301 -0.96 -15.88 -2.36
CA ASP A 301 -1.04 -15.74 -0.91
C ASP A 301 -1.14 -14.26 -0.48
N SER A 302 -0.87 -14.00 0.79
CA SER A 302 -0.90 -12.65 1.38
C SER A 302 -0.01 -11.69 0.59
N SER A 303 -0.62 -10.67 0.06
CA SER A 303 0.01 -9.59 -0.70
C SER A 303 -0.78 -8.31 -0.54
N ALA A 304 -0.19 -7.17 -0.90
CA ALA A 304 -0.86 -5.88 -0.74
C ALA A 304 -0.53 -4.94 -1.92
N TYR A 305 -0.25 -3.69 -1.65
CA TYR A 305 -0.04 -2.64 -2.65
C TYR A 305 0.85 -3.10 -3.80
N SER A 306 0.48 -2.68 -5.00
CA SER A 306 1.23 -2.98 -6.23
C SER A 306 1.26 -1.79 -7.18
N THR A 307 2.36 -1.66 -7.92
CA THR A 307 2.52 -0.72 -9.03
C THR A 307 3.09 -1.43 -10.24
N SER A 308 2.77 -0.98 -11.45
CA SER A 308 3.22 -1.61 -12.69
C SER A 308 3.61 -0.60 -13.75
N CYS A 309 4.58 -0.98 -14.60
CA CYS A 309 4.98 -0.20 -15.77
C CYS A 309 5.44 -1.12 -16.91
N GLU A 310 5.40 -0.61 -18.15
CA GLU A 310 5.99 -1.29 -19.28
C GLU A 310 7.50 -1.01 -19.32
N LEU A 311 8.30 -2.07 -19.39
CA LEU A 311 9.75 -1.99 -19.45
C LEU A 311 10.25 -1.68 -20.87
N ALA A 312 11.52 -1.30 -20.99
CA ALA A 312 12.12 -0.97 -22.29
C ALA A 312 12.07 -2.16 -23.27
N ASP A 313 12.19 -3.40 -22.78
CA ASP A 313 12.13 -4.62 -23.56
C ASP A 313 10.70 -5.11 -23.88
N GLY A 314 9.68 -4.33 -23.52
CA GLY A 314 8.26 -4.63 -23.75
C GLY A 314 7.62 -5.61 -22.74
N LYS A 315 8.36 -6.08 -21.75
CA LYS A 315 7.77 -6.80 -20.63
C LYS A 315 7.03 -5.85 -19.70
N ILE A 316 6.19 -6.40 -18.85
CA ILE A 316 5.51 -5.69 -17.79
C ILE A 316 6.26 -5.96 -16.50
N GLY A 317 6.75 -4.88 -15.87
CA GLY A 317 7.32 -4.91 -14.53
C GLY A 317 6.25 -4.61 -13.49
N VAL A 318 6.27 -5.33 -12.37
CA VAL A 318 5.39 -5.10 -11.22
C VAL A 318 6.22 -5.09 -9.96
N LEU A 319 6.05 -4.06 -9.14
CA LEU A 319 6.62 -3.97 -7.81
C LEU A 319 5.48 -4.08 -6.79
N PHE A 320 5.57 -4.98 -5.82
CA PHE A 320 4.48 -5.25 -4.90
C PHE A 320 4.95 -5.75 -3.53
N GLU A 321 4.08 -5.62 -2.54
CA GLU A 321 4.26 -6.12 -1.19
C GLU A 321 3.83 -7.59 -1.11
N ARG A 322 4.68 -8.45 -0.55
CA ARG A 322 4.45 -9.88 -0.45
C ARG A 322 4.56 -10.40 1.00
N TRP A 323 3.83 -11.49 1.28
CA TRP A 323 3.90 -12.28 2.51
C TRP A 323 3.84 -11.44 3.78
N ALA A 324 2.66 -10.88 4.05
CA ALA A 324 2.39 -10.10 5.26
C ALA A 324 3.33 -8.88 5.44
N TYR A 325 3.67 -8.21 4.32
CA TYR A 325 4.62 -7.10 4.26
C TYR A 325 6.07 -7.47 4.62
N THR A 326 6.44 -8.74 4.43
CA THR A 326 7.79 -9.22 4.73
C THR A 326 8.77 -8.85 3.62
N GLU A 327 8.29 -8.78 2.40
CA GLU A 327 9.13 -8.49 1.24
C GLU A 327 8.52 -7.44 0.31
N MET A 328 9.39 -6.58 -0.23
CA MET A 328 9.14 -5.77 -1.42
C MET A 328 9.72 -6.48 -2.63
N VAL A 329 8.87 -6.87 -3.58
CA VAL A 329 9.26 -7.77 -4.67
C VAL A 329 8.99 -7.13 -6.02
N PHE A 330 10.00 -7.11 -6.88
CA PHE A 330 9.86 -6.86 -8.29
C PHE A 330 9.67 -8.17 -9.03
N CYS A 331 8.70 -8.21 -9.95
CA CYS A 331 8.60 -9.29 -10.93
C CYS A 331 8.36 -8.73 -12.32
N ARG A 332 8.63 -9.55 -13.33
CA ARG A 332 8.37 -9.20 -14.72
C ARG A 332 7.87 -10.40 -15.51
N PHE A 333 7.04 -10.12 -16.52
CA PHE A 333 6.47 -11.12 -17.39
C PHE A 333 6.20 -10.52 -18.77
N LYS A 334 6.02 -11.39 -19.78
CA LYS A 334 5.71 -10.98 -21.15
C LYS A 334 4.21 -10.76 -21.32
N PRO A 335 3.77 -9.81 -22.17
CA PRO A 335 2.34 -9.62 -22.49
C PRO A 335 1.65 -10.88 -23.00
N GLU A 336 2.39 -11.81 -23.62
CA GLU A 336 1.88 -13.09 -24.14
C GLU A 336 1.57 -14.10 -23.04
N GLU A 337 1.96 -13.83 -21.79
CA GLU A 337 1.64 -14.68 -20.63
C GLU A 337 0.22 -14.47 -20.10
N PHE A 338 -0.46 -13.39 -20.48
CA PHE A 338 -1.88 -13.21 -20.16
C PHE A 338 -2.72 -14.34 -20.73
N ARG A 339 -3.71 -14.77 -19.98
CA ARG A 339 -4.67 -15.81 -20.35
C ARG A 339 -6.10 -15.31 -20.10
N PRO A 340 -7.11 -15.92 -20.72
CA PRO A 340 -8.50 -15.64 -20.38
C PRO A 340 -8.71 -15.71 -18.87
N ILE A 341 -9.33 -14.68 -18.29
CA ILE A 341 -9.45 -14.53 -16.84
C ILE A 341 -10.11 -15.74 -16.15
N LYS A 342 -11.03 -16.40 -16.84
CA LYS A 342 -11.72 -17.61 -16.36
C LYS A 342 -10.79 -18.83 -16.21
N GLU A 343 -9.69 -18.87 -16.94
CA GLU A 343 -8.69 -19.92 -16.85
C GLU A 343 -7.70 -19.69 -15.71
N VAL A 344 -7.48 -18.41 -15.38
CA VAL A 344 -6.48 -17.96 -14.40
C VAL A 344 -7.06 -17.91 -13.00
N LEU A 345 -8.23 -17.31 -12.85
CA LEU A 345 -8.88 -17.12 -11.55
C LEU A 345 -9.84 -18.28 -11.25
N LYS A 346 -9.28 -19.37 -10.76
CA LYS A 346 -10.08 -20.50 -10.27
C LYS A 346 -10.65 -20.15 -8.90
N PRO A 347 -11.95 -20.44 -8.65
CA PRO A 347 -12.51 -20.34 -7.30
C PRO A 347 -11.73 -21.26 -6.34
N GLU A 348 -11.43 -20.78 -5.14
CA GLU A 348 -10.83 -21.59 -4.06
C GLU A 348 -11.89 -22.43 -3.35
N LEU A 349 -12.67 -23.14 -4.11
CA LEU A 349 -13.74 -23.94 -3.59
C LEU A 349 -13.29 -25.39 -3.54
N ASN A 350 -13.56 -26.07 -2.45
CA ASN A 350 -13.44 -27.51 -2.41
C ASN A 350 -14.49 -28.15 -3.35
N LYS A 351 -14.46 -29.48 -3.46
CA LYS A 351 -15.41 -30.24 -4.29
C LYS A 351 -16.89 -30.00 -3.95
N ASN A 352 -17.19 -29.45 -2.79
CA ASN A 352 -18.54 -29.17 -2.31
C ASN A 352 -18.94 -27.69 -2.46
N GLY A 353 -18.12 -26.85 -3.09
CA GLY A 353 -18.41 -25.44 -3.30
C GLY A 353 -18.13 -24.54 -2.09
N ILE A 354 -17.32 -24.98 -1.14
CA ILE A 354 -17.01 -24.23 0.08
C ILE A 354 -15.56 -23.79 0.05
N GLY A 355 -15.34 -22.47 0.17
CA GLY A 355 -14.01 -21.85 0.22
C GLY A 355 -13.61 -21.47 1.63
N PHE A 356 -12.34 -21.69 2.00
CA PHE A 356 -11.75 -21.23 3.23
C PHE A 356 -10.39 -20.59 2.96
N ALA A 357 -10.21 -19.36 3.37
CA ALA A 357 -8.97 -18.61 3.16
C ALA A 357 -8.56 -17.90 4.46
N VAL A 358 -7.27 -17.85 4.72
CA VAL A 358 -6.67 -17.09 5.82
C VAL A 358 -5.48 -16.32 5.27
N VAL A 359 -5.24 -15.13 5.80
CA VAL A 359 -4.03 -14.33 5.58
C VAL A 359 -3.50 -13.85 6.91
N PHE A 360 -2.23 -13.51 6.97
CA PHE A 360 -1.66 -12.89 8.16
C PHE A 360 -0.83 -11.67 7.81
N ARG A 361 -0.56 -10.83 8.80
CA ARG A 361 0.38 -9.71 8.70
C ARG A 361 1.16 -9.53 10.00
N TYR A 362 2.38 -9.09 9.87
CA TYR A 362 3.17 -8.57 10.97
C TYR A 362 2.73 -7.13 11.26
N VAL A 363 2.46 -6.80 12.51
CA VAL A 363 1.89 -5.48 12.86
C VAL A 363 2.89 -4.64 13.63
N ARG A 364 3.46 -5.18 14.72
CA ARG A 364 4.29 -4.40 15.63
C ARG A 364 5.50 -5.17 16.12
N PRO A 365 6.65 -4.48 16.32
CA PRO A 365 7.74 -5.04 17.08
C PRO A 365 7.33 -5.23 18.54
N GLY A 366 7.79 -6.31 19.15
CA GLY A 366 7.60 -6.56 20.57
C GLY A 366 8.22 -5.45 21.41
N ARG A 367 7.48 -5.04 22.43
CA ARG A 367 7.95 -4.03 23.39
C ARG A 367 8.12 -4.66 24.76
N ASN A 368 9.31 -4.54 25.32
CA ASN A 368 9.48 -4.88 26.72
C ASN A 368 9.08 -3.69 27.61
N GLN A 369 8.69 -3.99 28.86
CA GLN A 369 8.25 -2.95 29.80
C GLN A 369 9.32 -1.90 30.12
N GLU A 370 10.59 -2.24 30.04
CA GLU A 370 11.68 -1.29 30.29
C GLU A 370 11.79 -0.26 29.16
N ARG A 371 11.60 -0.70 27.91
CA ARG A 371 11.58 0.18 26.73
C ARG A 371 10.38 1.11 26.76
N LEU A 372 9.18 0.62 27.13
CA LEU A 372 8.00 1.46 27.33
C LEU A 372 8.24 2.52 28.41
N LYS A 373 8.86 2.17 29.55
CA LYS A 373 9.21 3.14 30.59
C LYS A 373 10.23 4.16 30.13
N SER A 374 11.19 3.76 29.29
CA SER A 374 12.15 4.68 28.68
C SER A 374 11.47 5.67 27.75
N LEU A 375 10.55 5.20 26.92
CA LEU A 375 9.71 6.03 26.05
C LEU A 375 8.87 7.02 26.87
N GLU A 376 8.15 6.53 27.90
CA GLU A 376 7.35 7.36 28.80
C GLU A 376 8.20 8.44 29.49
N SER A 377 9.41 8.09 29.90
CA SER A 377 10.32 9.03 30.56
C SER A 377 10.84 10.09 29.60
N SER A 378 11.08 9.72 28.34
CA SER A 378 11.53 10.65 27.30
C SER A 378 10.40 11.61 26.91
N VAL A 379 9.18 11.10 26.68
CA VAL A 379 8.01 11.94 26.39
C VAL A 379 7.75 12.96 27.51
N LYS A 380 7.75 12.52 28.76
CA LYS A 380 7.54 13.41 29.91
C LYS A 380 8.61 14.48 30.06
N ARG A 381 9.83 14.25 29.61
CA ARG A 381 10.88 15.29 29.61
C ARG A 381 10.56 16.42 28.62
N HIS A 382 9.99 16.08 27.49
CA HIS A 382 9.72 17.04 26.42
C HIS A 382 8.31 17.64 26.52
N ILE A 383 7.34 16.86 27.02
CA ILE A 383 5.94 17.29 27.21
C ILE A 383 5.48 16.87 28.63
N PRO A 384 5.75 17.67 29.66
CA PRO A 384 5.40 17.32 31.05
C PRO A 384 3.91 17.08 31.30
N GLU A 385 3.04 17.71 30.52
CA GLU A 385 1.57 17.68 30.68
C GLU A 385 0.88 16.59 29.85
N VAL A 386 1.63 15.75 29.12
CA VAL A 386 1.04 14.73 28.27
C VAL A 386 0.33 13.65 29.10
N ASP A 387 -0.88 13.30 28.67
CA ASP A 387 -1.59 12.15 29.26
C ASP A 387 -0.96 10.82 28.77
N MET A 388 -0.22 10.19 29.67
CA MET A 388 0.46 8.95 29.38
C MET A 388 -0.46 7.74 29.19
N SER A 389 -1.76 7.85 29.44
CA SER A 389 -2.72 6.78 29.15
C SER A 389 -2.79 6.47 27.65
N VAL A 390 -2.58 7.48 26.81
CA VAL A 390 -2.49 7.37 25.34
C VAL A 390 -1.37 6.41 24.90
N PHE A 391 -0.28 6.33 25.68
CA PHE A 391 0.86 5.44 25.39
C PHE A 391 0.71 4.02 25.93
N ARG A 392 -0.26 3.79 26.81
CA ARG A 392 -0.49 2.50 27.46
C ARG A 392 -1.60 1.69 26.80
N ALA A 393 -2.41 2.33 25.96
CA ALA A 393 -3.46 1.65 25.24
C ALA A 393 -2.86 0.66 24.24
N SER A 394 -3.41 -0.56 24.17
CA SER A 394 -2.90 -1.66 23.35
C SER A 394 -3.18 -1.51 21.84
N GLU A 395 -3.70 -0.38 21.41
CA GLU A 395 -4.10 -0.13 20.04
C GLU A 395 -3.23 0.94 19.36
N ARG A 396 -3.34 1.08 18.03
CA ARG A 396 -2.62 1.98 17.10
C ARG A 396 -2.17 3.34 17.66
N LYS A 397 -2.78 3.81 18.75
CA LYS A 397 -2.47 5.09 19.39
C LYS A 397 -1.24 5.08 20.31
N GLU A 398 -0.60 3.95 20.54
CA GLU A 398 0.54 3.86 21.47
C GLU A 398 1.83 4.49 20.93
N ILE A 399 1.93 4.70 19.60
CA ILE A 399 2.92 5.54 18.95
C ILE A 399 2.20 6.57 18.07
N GLY A 400 0.98 6.91 18.40
CA GLY A 400 0.30 8.07 17.83
C GLY A 400 1.14 9.32 18.09
N PRO A 401 0.81 10.45 17.45
CA PRO A 401 1.65 11.62 17.49
C PRO A 401 2.03 11.93 18.93
N LEU A 402 3.27 11.61 19.27
CA LEU A 402 3.87 11.99 20.51
C LEU A 402 3.98 13.51 20.42
N GLY A 403 2.89 14.21 20.73
CA GLY A 403 2.68 15.63 20.49
C GLY A 403 3.99 16.38 20.53
N GLY A 404 4.30 17.11 19.48
CA GLY A 404 5.47 17.98 19.44
C GLY A 404 5.39 18.99 20.55
N SER A 405 6.52 19.47 20.98
CA SER A 405 6.56 20.67 21.81
C SER A 405 5.89 21.80 21.00
N ALA A 406 5.30 22.77 21.66
CA ALA A 406 4.76 23.96 21.03
C ALA A 406 5.82 24.73 20.20
N SER A 407 7.09 24.37 20.30
CA SER A 407 8.23 24.88 19.53
C SER A 407 8.45 24.16 18.18
N GLY A 408 7.75 23.03 17.94
CA GLY A 408 7.93 22.24 16.71
C GLY A 408 9.18 21.34 16.72
N ASP A 409 9.91 21.27 17.83
CA ASP A 409 11.05 20.38 17.94
C ASP A 409 10.60 18.91 18.02
N PRO A 410 11.29 17.98 17.35
CA PRO A 410 10.96 16.56 17.41
C PRO A 410 11.12 16.03 18.84
N ILE A 411 10.13 15.26 19.31
CA ILE A 411 10.15 14.67 20.66
C ILE A 411 11.23 13.61 20.81
N PHE A 412 11.53 12.92 19.70
CA PHE A 412 12.58 11.92 19.63
C PHE A 412 13.42 12.13 18.38
N THR A 413 14.72 11.91 18.53
CA THR A 413 15.60 11.69 17.39
C THR A 413 15.37 10.28 16.84
N LYS A 414 15.69 10.05 15.55
CA LYS A 414 15.67 8.69 14.97
C LYS A 414 16.51 7.71 15.82
N LYS A 415 17.65 8.16 16.32
CA LYS A 415 18.51 7.35 17.20
C LYS A 415 17.82 6.93 18.49
N GLU A 416 17.12 7.85 19.17
CA GLU A 416 16.36 7.51 20.38
C GLU A 416 15.23 6.52 20.08
N PHE A 417 14.58 6.66 18.93
CA PHE A 417 13.55 5.73 18.47
C PHE A 417 14.14 4.33 18.23
N ASP A 418 15.27 4.24 17.53
CA ASP A 418 15.98 2.98 17.27
C ASP A 418 16.45 2.32 18.59
N GLU A 419 16.96 3.09 19.55
CA GLU A 419 17.34 2.61 20.88
C GLU A 419 16.13 2.05 21.65
N ILE A 420 14.96 2.67 21.53
CA ILE A 420 13.71 2.25 22.18
C ILE A 420 13.15 0.97 21.55
N LEU A 421 13.14 0.89 20.24
CA LEU A 421 12.63 -0.26 19.49
C LEU A 421 13.61 -1.44 19.48
N GLY A 422 14.91 -1.19 19.71
CA GLY A 422 15.97 -2.19 19.77
C GLY A 422 16.46 -2.65 18.41
N GLU A 423 17.26 -3.71 18.42
CA GLU A 423 17.95 -4.21 17.24
C GLU A 423 16.97 -4.56 16.11
N VAL A 424 17.29 -4.08 14.90
CA VAL A 424 16.55 -4.41 13.69
C VAL A 424 17.04 -5.73 13.15
N SER A 425 16.16 -6.72 13.10
CA SER A 425 16.46 -8.03 12.54
C SER A 425 15.28 -8.56 11.72
N PRO A 426 15.50 -9.46 10.77
CA PRO A 426 14.42 -10.09 10.00
C PRO A 426 13.55 -11.02 10.85
N GLY A 427 14.07 -11.56 11.96
CA GLY A 427 13.37 -12.49 12.82
C GLY A 427 12.19 -11.91 13.59
N LEU A 428 11.44 -12.79 14.21
CA LEU A 428 10.39 -12.48 15.17
C LEU A 428 10.95 -12.52 16.59
N HIS A 429 10.56 -11.56 17.41
CA HIS A 429 10.99 -11.45 18.79
C HIS A 429 9.81 -11.64 19.74
N ILE A 430 10.11 -11.98 20.97
CA ILE A 430 9.09 -12.09 22.03
C ILE A 430 8.33 -10.76 22.13
N GLY A 431 7.00 -10.86 22.12
CA GLY A 431 6.11 -9.72 22.18
C GLY A 431 5.75 -9.12 20.83
N ASP A 432 6.37 -9.55 19.72
CA ASP A 432 5.94 -9.14 18.39
C ASP A 432 4.49 -9.53 18.15
N GLU A 433 3.77 -8.69 17.45
CA GLU A 433 2.34 -8.89 17.16
C GLU A 433 2.14 -9.30 15.70
N LEU A 434 1.47 -10.45 15.53
CA LEU A 434 0.94 -10.92 14.26
C LEU A 434 -0.59 -10.79 14.26
N ARG A 435 -1.18 -10.48 13.13
CA ARG A 435 -2.65 -10.47 12.96
C ARG A 435 -3.06 -11.37 11.82
N PHE A 436 -4.10 -12.16 12.08
CA PHE A 436 -4.68 -13.09 11.12
C PHE A 436 -6.09 -12.66 10.77
N SER A 437 -6.44 -12.73 9.50
CA SER A 437 -7.80 -12.52 9.01
C SER A 437 -8.20 -13.66 8.09
N GLY A 438 -9.46 -14.05 8.13
CA GLY A 438 -9.89 -15.18 7.34
C GLY A 438 -11.38 -15.15 7.01
N ARG A 439 -11.77 -16.04 6.10
CA ARG A 439 -13.12 -16.12 5.55
C ARG A 439 -13.49 -17.54 5.20
N LEU A 440 -14.70 -17.95 5.63
CA LEU A 440 -15.41 -19.10 5.07
C LEU A 440 -16.51 -18.58 4.14
N ILE A 441 -16.59 -19.08 2.92
CA ILE A 441 -17.62 -18.74 1.95
C ILE A 441 -18.38 -19.98 1.52
N ASN A 442 -19.73 -19.95 1.54
CA ASN A 442 -20.58 -21.00 1.04
C ASN A 442 -21.04 -20.67 -0.39
N GLN A 443 -20.40 -21.25 -1.39
CA GLN A 443 -20.86 -21.17 -2.79
C GLN A 443 -21.48 -22.48 -3.27
N SER A 444 -21.84 -23.37 -2.34
CA SER A 444 -22.66 -24.54 -2.64
C SER A 444 -24.12 -24.17 -2.90
N GLU A 445 -24.89 -25.11 -3.39
CA GLU A 445 -26.34 -24.96 -3.60
C GLU A 445 -27.16 -25.20 -2.33
N TYR A 446 -26.55 -25.60 -1.21
CA TYR A 446 -27.21 -25.93 0.05
C TYR A 446 -26.72 -25.07 1.22
N GLU A 447 -27.58 -24.95 2.23
CA GLU A 447 -27.27 -24.23 3.47
C GLU A 447 -26.33 -25.08 4.35
N LEU A 448 -25.25 -24.47 4.85
CA LEU A 448 -24.41 -25.04 5.90
C LEU A 448 -25.04 -24.78 7.26
N LYS A 449 -24.95 -25.75 8.19
CA LYS A 449 -25.48 -25.65 9.56
C LYS A 449 -24.40 -25.96 10.59
N ASN A 450 -24.61 -25.43 11.82
CA ASN A 450 -23.73 -25.66 12.97
C ASN A 450 -22.26 -25.41 12.65
N ILE A 451 -21.98 -24.27 11.98
CA ILE A 451 -20.64 -23.92 11.56
C ILE A 451 -19.80 -23.53 12.77
N GLU A 452 -18.62 -24.09 12.84
CA GLU A 452 -17.62 -23.75 13.85
C GLU A 452 -16.26 -23.54 13.17
N ILE A 453 -15.64 -22.38 13.42
CA ILE A 453 -14.28 -22.07 12.98
C ILE A 453 -13.39 -21.96 14.21
N SER A 454 -12.43 -22.89 14.33
CA SER A 454 -11.39 -22.84 15.34
C SER A 454 -10.22 -22.03 14.79
N GLN A 455 -9.90 -20.94 15.46
CA GLN A 455 -8.92 -19.96 15.05
C GLN A 455 -7.67 -20.10 15.92
N PHE A 456 -6.51 -20.10 15.29
CA PHE A 456 -5.24 -19.97 16.00
C PHE A 456 -5.28 -18.72 16.92
N ALA A 457 -4.80 -18.87 18.14
CA ALA A 457 -4.77 -17.83 19.17
C ALA A 457 -6.12 -17.32 19.71
N ALA A 458 -7.25 -17.82 19.25
CA ALA A 458 -8.55 -17.50 19.84
C ALA A 458 -8.88 -18.46 21.00
N GLU A 459 -9.36 -17.90 22.13
CA GLU A 459 -9.77 -18.72 23.28
C GLU A 459 -11.01 -19.59 23.00
N LYS A 460 -11.88 -19.13 22.09
CA LYS A 460 -13.11 -19.81 21.73
C LYS A 460 -13.30 -19.81 20.20
N PRO A 461 -13.84 -20.91 19.65
CA PRO A 461 -14.19 -20.95 18.24
C PRO A 461 -15.31 -19.96 17.92
N MET A 462 -15.27 -19.41 16.71
CA MET A 462 -16.39 -18.69 16.13
C MET A 462 -17.48 -19.70 15.75
N LYS A 463 -18.74 -19.40 16.08
CA LYS A 463 -19.89 -20.25 15.79
C LYS A 463 -20.95 -19.49 15.01
N GLN A 464 -21.55 -20.17 14.05
CA GLN A 464 -22.66 -19.66 13.25
C GLN A 464 -23.66 -20.79 13.03
N ASP A 465 -24.93 -20.55 13.33
CA ASP A 465 -25.97 -21.59 13.24
C ASP A 465 -26.20 -22.02 11.79
N ARG A 466 -26.21 -21.04 10.87
CA ARG A 466 -26.46 -21.26 9.43
C ARG A 466 -25.64 -20.32 8.57
N LEU A 467 -25.30 -20.78 7.37
CA LEU A 467 -24.66 -20.01 6.31
C LEU A 467 -25.31 -20.41 4.96
N ALA A 468 -26.16 -19.53 4.45
CA ALA A 468 -26.89 -19.77 3.21
C ALA A 468 -25.95 -19.79 1.98
N PRO A 469 -26.40 -20.32 0.84
CA PRO A 469 -25.66 -20.19 -0.42
C PRO A 469 -25.32 -18.74 -0.74
N GLY A 470 -24.05 -18.49 -1.06
CA GLY A 470 -23.49 -17.17 -1.32
C GLY A 470 -23.08 -16.35 -0.09
N GLU A 471 -23.45 -16.78 1.11
CA GLU A 471 -23.06 -16.11 2.34
C GLU A 471 -21.62 -16.40 2.75
N LYS A 472 -21.04 -15.50 3.54
CA LYS A 472 -19.69 -15.61 4.10
C LYS A 472 -19.66 -15.35 5.60
N LEU A 473 -18.75 -16.02 6.28
CA LEU A 473 -18.39 -15.80 7.67
C LEU A 473 -16.92 -15.38 7.73
N THR A 474 -16.66 -14.19 8.25
CA THR A 474 -15.31 -13.60 8.29
C THR A 474 -14.87 -13.33 9.71
N PHE A 475 -13.57 -13.47 9.96
CA PHE A 475 -12.88 -12.91 11.13
C PHE A 475 -11.74 -11.99 10.68
N MET A 476 -11.56 -10.90 11.38
CA MET A 476 -10.59 -9.87 11.01
C MET A 476 -9.67 -9.57 12.19
N ASP A 477 -8.39 -9.37 11.88
CA ASP A 477 -7.38 -8.88 12.82
C ASP A 477 -7.28 -9.67 14.15
N LEU A 478 -7.41 -10.99 14.07
CA LEU A 478 -7.15 -11.87 15.21
C LEU A 478 -5.69 -11.73 15.64
N ARG A 479 -5.48 -11.23 16.85
CA ARG A 479 -4.17 -10.88 17.39
C ARG A 479 -3.45 -12.10 17.96
N TYR A 480 -2.17 -12.24 17.63
CA TYR A 480 -1.26 -13.18 18.25
C TYR A 480 0.02 -12.47 18.70
N ILE A 481 0.45 -12.73 19.91
CA ILE A 481 1.71 -12.20 20.47
C ILE A 481 2.73 -13.33 20.49
N VAL A 482 3.86 -13.13 19.85
CA VAL A 482 4.98 -14.08 19.82
C VAL A 482 5.49 -14.34 21.24
N THR A 483 5.56 -15.60 21.61
CA THR A 483 5.95 -16.05 22.95
C THR A 483 7.40 -16.53 22.98
N GLN A 484 7.96 -16.69 24.20
CA GLN A 484 9.27 -17.33 24.39
C GLN A 484 9.27 -18.76 23.80
N ALA A 485 8.19 -19.52 24.00
CA ALA A 485 8.08 -20.87 23.48
C ALA A 485 8.12 -20.96 21.95
N ASP A 486 7.65 -19.93 21.23
CA ASP A 486 7.75 -19.87 19.78
C ASP A 486 9.20 -19.65 19.34
N VAL A 487 9.88 -18.71 20.01
CA VAL A 487 11.30 -18.41 19.73
C VAL A 487 12.18 -19.63 20.04
N ASP A 488 11.96 -20.29 21.19
CA ASP A 488 12.69 -21.51 21.57
C ASP A 488 12.48 -22.67 20.58
N ARG A 489 11.29 -22.75 19.98
CA ARG A 489 10.95 -23.75 18.97
C ARG A 489 11.48 -23.41 17.57
N GLY A 490 11.78 -22.13 17.30
CA GLY A 490 12.22 -21.63 16.01
C GLY A 490 11.07 -21.36 15.03
N GLU A 491 9.82 -21.64 15.40
CA GLU A 491 8.66 -21.51 14.50
C GLU A 491 7.33 -21.34 15.24
N ILE A 492 6.37 -20.71 14.55
CA ILE A 492 4.98 -20.55 14.98
C ILE A 492 4.10 -21.42 14.09
N HIS A 493 3.31 -22.31 14.70
CA HIS A 493 2.31 -23.12 14.01
C HIS A 493 0.93 -22.50 14.16
N ALA A 494 0.48 -21.79 13.13
CA ALA A 494 -0.83 -21.16 13.12
C ALA A 494 -1.84 -22.02 12.35
N ARG A 495 -2.65 -22.79 13.09
CA ARG A 495 -3.65 -23.70 12.54
C ARG A 495 -5.05 -23.09 12.65
N PHE A 496 -5.77 -23.12 11.55
CA PHE A 496 -7.17 -22.72 11.43
C PHE A 496 -7.97 -23.88 10.88
N THR A 497 -9.06 -24.25 11.54
CA THR A 497 -9.94 -25.33 11.09
C THR A 497 -11.39 -24.84 11.06
N TRP A 498 -12.17 -25.40 10.18
CA TRP A 498 -13.61 -25.20 10.18
C TRP A 498 -14.33 -26.54 10.02
N ARG A 499 -15.55 -26.61 10.56
CA ARG A 499 -16.47 -27.74 10.38
C ARG A 499 -17.91 -27.23 10.29
N ALA A 500 -18.77 -28.01 9.64
CA ALA A 500 -20.22 -27.81 9.61
C ALA A 500 -20.90 -29.17 9.76
N ASP A 501 -22.24 -29.18 9.95
CA ASP A 501 -23.03 -30.40 9.82
C ASP A 501 -22.76 -31.06 8.49
N SER A 502 -22.89 -32.42 8.46
CA SER A 502 -22.35 -33.22 7.38
C SER A 502 -20.82 -33.22 7.34
N ASP A 503 -20.21 -34.02 6.50
CA ASP A 503 -18.75 -34.24 6.43
C ASP A 503 -17.96 -33.05 5.85
N ASN A 504 -18.47 -31.83 5.99
CA ASN A 504 -17.82 -30.62 5.52
C ASN A 504 -16.86 -30.07 6.57
N SER A 505 -15.60 -30.09 6.25
CA SER A 505 -14.52 -29.50 7.07
C SER A 505 -13.34 -29.11 6.21
N GLY A 506 -12.49 -28.26 6.74
CA GLY A 506 -11.23 -27.88 6.11
C GLY A 506 -10.26 -27.27 7.10
N GLU A 507 -9.01 -27.17 6.69
CA GLU A 507 -7.97 -26.56 7.51
C GLU A 507 -6.97 -25.79 6.67
N ILE A 508 -6.35 -24.78 7.30
CA ILE A 508 -5.19 -24.06 6.80
C ILE A 508 -4.14 -24.03 7.91
N ASN A 509 -2.92 -24.38 7.58
CA ASN A 509 -1.78 -24.32 8.47
C ASN A 509 -0.75 -23.36 7.90
N TYR A 510 -0.32 -22.42 8.74
CA TYR A 510 0.87 -21.60 8.49
C TYR A 510 1.96 -22.02 9.46
N VAL A 511 3.14 -22.26 8.93
CA VAL A 511 4.35 -22.37 9.73
C VAL A 511 5.20 -21.15 9.43
N ILE A 512 5.48 -20.33 10.45
CA ILE A 512 6.19 -19.08 10.32
C ILE A 512 7.50 -19.22 11.08
N SER A 513 8.64 -19.12 10.40
CA SER A 513 9.96 -19.15 11.04
C SER A 513 10.12 -17.93 11.95
N THR A 514 10.57 -18.15 13.17
CA THR A 514 10.92 -17.03 14.05
C THR A 514 12.24 -16.36 13.66
N ASP A 515 13.15 -17.07 12.99
CA ASP A 515 14.44 -16.51 12.57
C ASP A 515 14.32 -15.53 11.40
N THR A 516 13.36 -15.78 10.51
CA THR A 516 13.16 -14.96 9.29
C THR A 516 11.84 -14.20 9.28
N GLY A 517 10.85 -14.61 10.08
CA GLY A 517 9.47 -14.10 10.00
C GLY A 517 8.74 -14.51 8.73
N LEU A 518 9.32 -15.37 7.90
CA LEU A 518 8.74 -15.86 6.65
C LEU A 518 7.94 -17.15 6.88
N ARG A 519 6.97 -17.38 6.00
CA ARG A 519 6.29 -18.66 5.93
C ARG A 519 7.26 -19.76 5.50
N VAL A 520 7.26 -20.86 6.23
CA VAL A 520 7.95 -22.08 5.86
C VAL A 520 6.96 -22.97 5.10
N ASN A 521 7.30 -23.37 3.89
CA ASN A 521 6.45 -24.23 3.03
C ASN A 521 6.56 -25.69 3.40
#